data_7e6eafd0669cb3313188ff0e366d9c2d
#
_entry.id   7e6eafd0669cb3313188ff0e366d9c2d
#
_cell.length_a   1.000
_cell.length_b   1.000
_cell.length_c   1.000
_cell.angle_alpha   90.00
_cell.angle_beta   90.00
_cell.angle_gamma   90.00
#
_symmetry.space_group_name_H-M   'P 1'
#
loop_
_entity.id
_entity.type
_entity.pdbx_description
1 polymer ?
#
loop_
_entity_poly.entity_id
_entity_poly.type
_entity_poly.pdbx_seq_one_letter_code
_entity_poly.pdbx_strand_id
1 'polypeptide(L)'
;NQLVASVVEEDVAFGPENLGIPPKEIRQRVDDALKAVDMYDYREHAPFKLSGGQKQRIAIAGILAMQPQCIVLDEPTAMLDPNGRDEVMTTLLKLNREKNMTVVLITHYMEEAVLADRVVVMDAGKILTQGTPEEVFSQAELLKKHRLDVPQATELAYRLRGCGVKFDKLPLNAEQCVKMLEEVLS
;
A
#
# COMPACT_ATOMS: atom_id res chain seq x y z
N ASN A 1 3.74 -1.08 -18.59
CA ASN A 1 3.49 -2.52 -18.52
C ASN A 1 4.67 -3.20 -17.84
N GLN A 2 4.42 -3.74 -16.65
CA GLN A 2 5.45 -4.40 -15.83
C GLN A 2 5.58 -5.89 -16.16
N LEU A 3 4.56 -6.51 -16.80
CA LEU A 3 4.55 -7.93 -17.19
C LEU A 3 4.99 -8.07 -18.65
N VAL A 4 5.98 -8.92 -18.90
CA VAL A 4 6.66 -9.07 -20.19
C VAL A 4 6.42 -10.46 -20.80
N ALA A 5 6.27 -11.49 -19.97
CA ALA A 5 6.09 -12.86 -20.42
C ALA A 5 4.66 -13.14 -20.96
N SER A 6 4.53 -14.20 -21.73
CA SER A 6 3.25 -14.67 -22.28
C SER A 6 2.37 -15.40 -21.25
N VAL A 7 2.99 -15.93 -20.20
CA VAL A 7 2.37 -16.71 -19.12
C VAL A 7 2.82 -16.13 -17.77
N VAL A 8 1.92 -16.09 -16.80
CA VAL A 8 2.16 -15.51 -15.46
C VAL A 8 3.36 -16.13 -14.76
N GLU A 9 3.46 -17.46 -14.73
CA GLU A 9 4.57 -18.13 -14.02
C GLU A 9 5.95 -17.85 -14.63
N GLU A 10 6.02 -17.65 -15.94
CA GLU A 10 7.25 -17.26 -16.64
C GLU A 10 7.67 -15.84 -16.25
N ASP A 11 6.70 -14.93 -16.10
CA ASP A 11 6.98 -13.56 -15.69
C ASP A 11 7.51 -13.50 -14.25
N VAL A 12 6.94 -14.31 -13.34
CA VAL A 12 7.39 -14.41 -11.94
C VAL A 12 8.76 -15.12 -11.85
N ALA A 13 9.06 -16.07 -12.74
CA ALA A 13 10.35 -16.76 -12.80
C ALA A 13 11.51 -15.88 -13.29
N PHE A 14 11.21 -14.82 -14.05
CA PHE A 14 12.21 -13.98 -14.71
C PHE A 14 13.27 -13.41 -13.75
N GLY A 15 12.87 -12.91 -12.58
CA GLY A 15 13.79 -12.40 -11.56
C GLY A 15 14.77 -13.47 -11.04
N PRO A 16 14.27 -14.59 -10.50
CA PRO A 16 15.10 -15.71 -10.06
C PRO A 16 16.02 -16.30 -11.14
N GLU A 17 15.56 -16.39 -12.39
CA GLU A 17 16.39 -16.85 -13.53
C GLU A 17 17.58 -15.94 -13.74
N ASN A 18 17.38 -14.62 -13.74
CA ASN A 18 18.45 -13.63 -13.87
C ASN A 18 19.45 -13.66 -12.70
N LEU A 19 19.01 -14.11 -11.54
CA LEU A 19 19.88 -14.33 -10.39
C LEU A 19 20.67 -15.66 -10.45
N GLY A 20 20.43 -16.49 -11.47
CA GLY A 20 21.10 -17.78 -11.65
C GLY A 20 20.66 -18.85 -10.64
N ILE A 21 19.45 -18.73 -10.12
CA ILE A 21 18.87 -19.72 -9.18
C ILE A 21 18.64 -21.04 -9.91
N PRO A 22 18.90 -22.21 -9.28
CA PRO A 22 18.68 -23.52 -9.91
C PRO A 22 17.17 -23.73 -10.27
N PRO A 23 16.86 -24.38 -11.42
CA PRO A 23 15.47 -24.52 -11.91
C PRO A 23 14.48 -25.15 -10.91
N LYS A 24 14.92 -26.13 -10.13
CA LYS A 24 14.07 -26.74 -9.08
C LYS A 24 13.68 -25.76 -8.00
N GLU A 25 14.61 -24.89 -7.61
CA GLU A 25 14.38 -23.86 -6.61
C GLU A 25 13.52 -22.72 -7.19
N ILE A 26 13.73 -22.34 -8.46
CA ILE A 26 12.88 -21.36 -9.14
C ILE A 26 11.42 -21.79 -9.08
N ARG A 27 11.10 -23.04 -9.43
CA ARG A 27 9.74 -23.55 -9.37
C ARG A 27 9.10 -23.36 -8.00
N GLN A 28 9.83 -23.73 -6.93
CA GLN A 28 9.34 -23.57 -5.58
C GLN A 28 9.11 -22.10 -5.22
N ARG A 29 10.05 -21.23 -5.54
CA ARG A 29 9.95 -19.78 -5.27
C ARG A 29 8.78 -19.12 -6.01
N VAL A 30 8.55 -19.49 -7.27
CA VAL A 30 7.42 -19.02 -8.08
C VAL A 30 6.09 -19.45 -7.45
N ASP A 31 5.96 -20.73 -7.09
CA ASP A 31 4.75 -21.25 -6.47
C ASP A 31 4.45 -20.57 -5.13
N ASP A 32 5.46 -20.38 -4.29
CA ASP A 32 5.34 -19.74 -2.99
C ASP A 32 5.01 -18.22 -3.12
N ALA A 33 5.62 -17.55 -4.09
CA ALA A 33 5.34 -16.14 -4.37
C ALA A 33 3.91 -15.94 -4.88
N LEU A 34 3.45 -16.75 -5.82
CA LEU A 34 2.08 -16.68 -6.33
C LEU A 34 1.02 -17.00 -5.27
N LYS A 35 1.28 -17.95 -4.38
CA LYS A 35 0.42 -18.25 -3.24
C LYS A 35 0.37 -17.07 -2.24
N ALA A 36 1.50 -16.42 -2.00
CA ALA A 36 1.57 -15.29 -1.06
C ALA A 36 0.72 -14.08 -1.48
N VAL A 37 0.48 -13.92 -2.78
CA VAL A 37 -0.35 -12.85 -3.36
C VAL A 37 -1.72 -13.32 -3.85
N ASP A 38 -2.12 -14.54 -3.52
CA ASP A 38 -3.38 -15.18 -3.90
C ASP A 38 -3.61 -15.23 -5.43
N MET A 39 -2.52 -15.51 -6.20
CA MET A 39 -2.54 -15.59 -7.67
C MET A 39 -2.11 -16.96 -8.23
N TYR A 40 -1.99 -17.98 -7.39
CA TYR A 40 -1.49 -19.30 -7.81
C TYR A 40 -2.36 -19.97 -8.89
N ASP A 41 -3.67 -19.84 -8.82
CA ASP A 41 -4.60 -20.43 -9.79
C ASP A 41 -4.50 -19.78 -11.18
N TYR A 42 -3.90 -18.61 -11.26
CA TYR A 42 -3.69 -17.85 -12.50
C TYR A 42 -2.32 -18.08 -13.12
N ARG A 43 -1.48 -19.00 -12.58
CA ARG A 43 -0.08 -19.19 -13.01
C ARG A 43 0.09 -19.49 -14.50
N GLU A 44 -0.87 -20.22 -15.10
CA GLU A 44 -0.86 -20.61 -16.52
C GLU A 44 -1.64 -19.61 -17.42
N HIS A 45 -2.17 -18.53 -16.83
CA HIS A 45 -2.94 -17.56 -17.60
C HIS A 45 -2.02 -16.56 -18.32
N ALA A 46 -2.55 -16.04 -19.42
CA ALA A 46 -1.89 -14.92 -20.10
C ALA A 46 -2.16 -13.61 -19.34
N PRO A 47 -1.13 -12.79 -19.06
CA PRO A 47 -1.29 -11.56 -18.28
C PRO A 47 -2.31 -10.56 -18.84
N PHE A 48 -2.49 -10.51 -20.16
CA PHE A 48 -3.45 -9.57 -20.78
C PHE A 48 -4.92 -9.87 -20.44
N LYS A 49 -5.25 -11.08 -19.94
CA LYS A 49 -6.60 -11.46 -19.52
C LYS A 49 -6.93 -11.06 -18.08
N LEU A 50 -5.98 -10.49 -17.37
CA LEU A 50 -6.09 -10.20 -15.95
C LEU A 50 -6.50 -8.74 -15.70
N SER A 51 -7.18 -8.49 -14.56
CA SER A 51 -7.48 -7.14 -14.08
C SER A 51 -6.21 -6.36 -13.72
N GLY A 52 -6.33 -5.04 -13.54
CA GLY A 52 -5.21 -4.20 -13.09
C GLY A 52 -4.65 -4.64 -11.75
N GLY A 53 -5.51 -4.90 -10.76
CA GLY A 53 -5.10 -5.39 -9.43
C GLY A 53 -4.42 -6.75 -9.47
N GLN A 54 -4.95 -7.68 -10.30
CA GLN A 54 -4.31 -8.98 -10.52
C GLN A 54 -2.90 -8.84 -11.13
N LYS A 55 -2.75 -7.99 -12.16
CA LYS A 55 -1.44 -7.71 -12.76
C LYS A 55 -0.46 -7.13 -11.76
N GLN A 56 -0.92 -6.23 -10.90
CA GLN A 56 -0.08 -5.62 -9.88
C GLN A 56 0.38 -6.66 -8.83
N ARG A 57 -0.52 -7.53 -8.39
CA ARG A 57 -0.16 -8.64 -7.48
C ARG A 57 0.85 -9.60 -8.10
N ILE A 58 0.74 -9.90 -9.39
CA ILE A 58 1.72 -10.71 -10.11
C ILE A 58 3.09 -10.00 -10.19
N ALA A 59 3.11 -8.70 -10.45
CA ALA A 59 4.36 -7.94 -10.43
C ALA A 59 5.02 -7.97 -9.04
N ILE A 60 4.22 -7.90 -7.97
CA ILE A 60 4.70 -8.09 -6.60
C ILE A 60 5.24 -9.52 -6.41
N ALA A 61 4.55 -10.55 -6.91
CA ALA A 61 5.02 -11.93 -6.85
C ALA A 61 6.39 -12.12 -7.53
N GLY A 62 6.61 -11.47 -8.68
CA GLY A 62 7.91 -11.49 -9.37
C GLY A 62 9.06 -10.97 -8.50
N ILE A 63 8.79 -9.92 -7.71
CA ILE A 63 9.77 -9.41 -6.75
C ILE A 63 9.92 -10.38 -5.57
N LEU A 64 8.83 -10.94 -5.04
CA LEU A 64 8.84 -11.88 -3.92
C LEU A 64 9.61 -13.16 -4.22
N ALA A 65 9.57 -13.63 -5.47
CA ALA A 65 10.30 -14.83 -5.90
C ALA A 65 11.82 -14.66 -5.78
N MET A 66 12.32 -13.43 -5.75
CA MET A 66 13.72 -13.11 -5.44
C MET A 66 14.04 -13.13 -3.94
N GLN A 67 13.04 -13.31 -3.06
CA GLN A 67 13.14 -13.36 -1.59
C GLN A 67 13.79 -12.11 -0.98
N PRO A 68 13.32 -10.89 -1.28
CA PRO A 68 13.86 -9.67 -0.69
C PRO A 68 13.45 -9.53 0.78
N GLN A 69 14.24 -8.80 1.56
CA GLN A 69 13.88 -8.38 2.92
C GLN A 69 13.03 -7.10 2.94
N CYS A 70 13.11 -6.32 1.88
CA CYS A 70 12.40 -5.05 1.73
C CYS A 70 11.89 -4.90 0.30
N ILE A 71 10.66 -4.42 0.16
CA ILE A 71 10.07 -4.04 -1.12
C ILE A 71 9.78 -2.54 -1.13
N VAL A 72 10.14 -1.86 -2.21
CA VAL A 72 9.84 -0.45 -2.44
C VAL A 72 8.89 -0.35 -3.62
N LEU A 73 7.75 0.27 -3.40
CA LEU A 73 6.66 0.40 -4.37
C LEU A 73 6.34 1.89 -4.58
N ASP A 74 6.43 2.33 -5.83
CA ASP A 74 6.14 3.69 -6.23
C ASP A 74 4.76 3.75 -6.89
N GLU A 75 3.80 4.34 -6.21
CA GLU A 75 2.39 4.48 -6.60
C GLU A 75 1.75 3.19 -7.17
N PRO A 76 1.85 2.04 -6.49
CA PRO A 76 1.45 0.76 -7.07
C PRO A 76 -0.06 0.65 -7.34
N THR A 77 -0.87 1.53 -6.81
CA THR A 77 -2.33 1.52 -6.88
C THR A 77 -2.91 2.65 -7.73
N ALA A 78 -2.08 3.57 -8.25
CA ALA A 78 -2.52 4.79 -8.92
C ALA A 78 -3.45 4.56 -10.13
N MET A 79 -3.28 3.43 -10.84
CA MET A 79 -4.05 3.08 -12.05
C MET A 79 -5.12 2.02 -11.80
N LEU A 80 -5.46 1.75 -10.53
CA LEU A 80 -6.41 0.71 -10.15
C LEU A 80 -7.77 1.31 -9.77
N ASP A 81 -8.81 0.54 -10.03
CA ASP A 81 -10.14 0.78 -9.48
C ASP A 81 -10.12 0.54 -7.94
N PRO A 82 -11.14 0.99 -7.19
CA PRO A 82 -11.16 0.85 -5.74
C PRO A 82 -10.95 -0.59 -5.26
N ASN A 83 -11.61 -1.57 -5.89
CA ASN A 83 -11.46 -2.98 -5.51
C ASN A 83 -10.04 -3.50 -5.73
N GLY A 84 -9.45 -3.19 -6.89
CA GLY A 84 -8.06 -3.57 -7.19
C GLY A 84 -7.05 -2.92 -6.23
N ARG A 85 -7.32 -1.69 -5.77
CA ARG A 85 -6.53 -1.00 -4.77
C ARG A 85 -6.58 -1.73 -3.43
N ASP A 86 -7.78 -2.06 -2.96
CA ASP A 86 -7.99 -2.79 -1.69
C ASP A 86 -7.32 -4.17 -1.72
N GLU A 87 -7.39 -4.89 -2.84
CA GLU A 87 -6.70 -6.17 -3.02
C GLU A 87 -5.19 -6.05 -2.90
N VAL A 88 -4.58 -5.03 -3.53
CA VAL A 88 -3.13 -4.79 -3.46
C VAL A 88 -2.72 -4.38 -2.06
N MET A 89 -3.44 -3.44 -1.42
CA MET A 89 -3.15 -3.00 -0.06
C MET A 89 -3.27 -4.13 0.95
N THR A 90 -4.31 -4.95 0.85
CA THR A 90 -4.48 -6.15 1.69
C THR A 90 -3.30 -7.11 1.54
N THR A 91 -2.84 -7.32 0.30
CA THR A 91 -1.67 -8.16 0.00
C THR A 91 -0.40 -7.59 0.66
N LEU A 92 -0.15 -6.29 0.55
CA LEU A 92 1.02 -5.64 1.15
C LEU A 92 1.01 -5.72 2.68
N LEU A 93 -0.13 -5.50 3.31
CA LEU A 93 -0.30 -5.64 4.76
C LEU A 93 -0.09 -7.07 5.23
N LYS A 94 -0.58 -8.07 4.48
CA LYS A 94 -0.35 -9.50 4.74
C LYS A 94 1.15 -9.84 4.67
N LEU A 95 1.86 -9.38 3.65
CA LEU A 95 3.30 -9.58 3.50
C LEU A 95 4.08 -8.96 4.65
N ASN A 96 3.74 -7.75 5.05
CA ASN A 96 4.38 -7.08 6.18
C ASN A 96 4.15 -7.85 7.49
N ARG A 97 2.88 -8.17 7.82
CA ARG A 97 2.51 -8.76 9.12
C ARG A 97 2.89 -10.23 9.25
N GLU A 98 2.66 -11.04 8.20
CA GLU A 98 2.84 -12.50 8.25
C GLU A 98 4.25 -12.94 7.82
N LYS A 99 4.90 -12.18 6.93
CA LYS A 99 6.23 -12.50 6.40
C LYS A 99 7.35 -11.64 7.00
N ASN A 100 7.02 -10.71 7.92
CA ASN A 100 7.94 -9.73 8.49
C ASN A 100 8.73 -8.95 7.42
N MET A 101 8.10 -8.71 6.28
CA MET A 101 8.73 -8.00 5.17
C MET A 101 8.63 -6.49 5.41
N THR A 102 9.72 -5.77 5.21
CA THR A 102 9.68 -4.31 5.19
C THR A 102 9.03 -3.84 3.89
N VAL A 103 7.96 -3.06 3.99
CA VAL A 103 7.27 -2.46 2.84
C VAL A 103 7.45 -0.96 2.89
N VAL A 104 8.07 -0.39 1.86
CA VAL A 104 8.14 1.07 1.64
C VAL A 104 7.18 1.40 0.51
N LEU A 105 6.12 2.14 0.85
CA LEU A 105 5.08 2.54 -0.09
C LEU A 105 5.17 4.04 -0.34
N ILE A 106 5.36 4.45 -1.60
CA ILE A 106 5.23 5.83 -2.02
C ILE A 106 3.82 5.99 -2.57
N THR A 107 3.04 6.89 -1.98
CA THR A 107 1.65 7.12 -2.37
C THR A 107 1.24 8.56 -2.11
N HIS A 108 0.24 9.02 -2.84
CA HIS A 108 -0.48 10.26 -2.58
C HIS A 108 -1.91 10.01 -2.06
N TYR A 109 -2.28 8.75 -1.83
CA TYR A 109 -3.56 8.37 -1.24
C TYR A 109 -3.47 8.31 0.28
N MET A 110 -4.24 9.17 0.93
CA MET A 110 -4.22 9.27 2.40
C MET A 110 -4.75 8.01 3.08
N GLU A 111 -5.71 7.34 2.44
CA GLU A 111 -6.28 6.07 2.90
C GLU A 111 -5.23 4.94 2.96
N GLU A 112 -4.22 4.99 2.10
CA GLU A 112 -3.09 4.05 2.13
C GLU A 112 -2.07 4.44 3.19
N ALA A 113 -1.76 5.74 3.30
CA ALA A 113 -0.79 6.26 4.26
C ALA A 113 -1.20 6.01 5.72
N VAL A 114 -2.51 6.01 6.03
CA VAL A 114 -3.02 5.73 7.39
C VAL A 114 -2.87 4.27 7.82
N LEU A 115 -2.60 3.36 6.88
CA LEU A 115 -2.40 1.92 7.16
C LEU A 115 -0.95 1.59 7.53
N ALA A 116 -0.02 2.53 7.36
CA ALA A 116 1.40 2.33 7.62
C ALA A 116 1.73 2.43 9.12
N ASP A 117 2.79 1.74 9.55
CA ASP A 117 3.33 1.89 10.91
C ASP A 117 4.03 3.24 11.09
N ARG A 118 4.59 3.78 10.00
CA ARG A 118 5.30 5.06 9.97
C ARG A 118 5.06 5.78 8.65
N VAL A 119 4.79 7.07 8.74
CA VAL A 119 4.64 7.97 7.59
C VAL A 119 5.83 8.92 7.56
N VAL A 120 6.37 9.14 6.36
CA VAL A 120 7.40 10.15 6.07
C VAL A 120 6.83 11.09 5.02
N VAL A 121 6.67 12.34 5.36
CA VAL A 121 6.17 13.37 4.44
C VAL A 121 7.35 14.12 3.84
N MET A 122 7.39 14.17 2.52
CA MET A 122 8.45 14.86 1.78
C MET A 122 7.88 16.06 1.02
N ASP A 123 8.62 17.16 1.06
CA ASP A 123 8.35 18.35 0.25
C ASP A 123 9.66 18.95 -0.26
N ALA A 124 9.69 19.31 -1.54
CA ALA A 124 10.86 19.88 -2.21
C ALA A 124 12.18 19.13 -1.94
N GLY A 125 12.13 17.78 -1.92
CA GLY A 125 13.30 16.91 -1.70
C GLY A 125 13.80 16.84 -0.25
N LYS A 126 13.01 17.33 0.71
CA LYS A 126 13.34 17.30 2.16
C LYS A 126 12.23 16.62 2.95
N ILE A 127 12.59 16.00 4.05
CA ILE A 127 11.59 15.49 5.01
C ILE A 127 10.98 16.69 5.73
N LEU A 128 9.66 16.86 5.57
CA LEU A 128 8.88 17.87 6.25
C LEU A 128 8.51 17.44 7.67
N THR A 129 7.99 16.24 7.81
CA THR A 129 7.65 15.59 9.08
C THR A 129 7.65 14.07 8.92
N GLN A 130 7.73 13.35 10.04
CA GLN A 130 7.63 11.89 10.07
C GLN A 130 7.16 11.43 11.45
N GLY A 131 6.50 10.27 11.49
CA GLY A 131 5.97 9.69 12.73
C GLY A 131 4.93 8.62 12.43
N THR A 132 4.13 8.25 13.42
CA THR A 132 2.92 7.45 13.20
C THR A 132 1.91 8.25 12.36
N PRO A 133 0.93 7.59 11.71
CA PRO A 133 -0.14 8.31 11.02
C PRO A 133 -0.83 9.36 11.89
N GLU A 134 -1.09 9.05 13.17
CA GLU A 134 -1.70 9.98 14.12
C GLU A 134 -0.83 11.21 14.36
N GLU A 135 0.47 11.03 14.57
CA GLU A 135 1.41 12.14 14.81
C GLU A 135 1.53 13.04 13.59
N VAL A 136 1.60 12.45 12.40
CA VAL A 136 1.76 13.18 11.14
C VAL A 136 0.48 13.93 10.78
N PHE A 137 -0.67 13.26 10.75
CA PHE A 137 -1.92 13.88 10.33
C PHE A 137 -2.56 14.80 11.38
N SER A 138 -2.10 14.73 12.65
CA SER A 138 -2.45 15.76 13.64
C SER A 138 -1.91 17.16 13.27
N GLN A 139 -0.89 17.23 12.43
CA GLN A 139 -0.26 18.47 11.94
C GLN A 139 -0.96 19.01 10.68
N ALA A 140 -2.30 18.96 10.63
CA ALA A 140 -3.08 19.32 9.45
C ALA A 140 -2.76 20.72 8.91
N GLU A 141 -2.50 21.71 9.77
CA GLU A 141 -2.11 23.07 9.35
C GLU A 141 -0.78 23.09 8.60
N LEU A 142 0.22 22.35 9.12
CA LEU A 142 1.53 22.24 8.49
C LEU A 142 1.40 21.62 7.10
N LEU A 143 0.69 20.49 7.00
CA LEU A 143 0.50 19.77 5.75
C LEU A 143 -0.20 20.65 4.71
N LYS A 144 -1.30 21.32 5.08
CA LYS A 144 -2.04 22.23 4.20
C LYS A 144 -1.23 23.44 3.74
N LYS A 145 -0.38 24.00 4.62
CA LYS A 145 0.54 25.07 4.24
C LYS A 145 1.48 24.63 3.10
N HIS A 146 1.84 23.35 3.06
CA HIS A 146 2.67 22.75 2.03
C HIS A 146 1.85 22.13 0.87
N ARG A 147 0.52 22.43 0.79
CA ARG A 147 -0.40 21.92 -0.23
C ARG A 147 -0.51 20.40 -0.27
N LEU A 148 -0.33 19.77 0.90
CA LEU A 148 -0.49 18.34 1.08
C LEU A 148 -1.86 18.06 1.71
N ASP A 149 -2.47 16.96 1.29
CA ASP A 149 -3.76 16.54 1.81
C ASP A 149 -3.64 15.82 3.15
N VAL A 150 -4.78 15.68 3.83
CA VAL A 150 -4.97 14.87 5.02
C VAL A 150 -6.13 13.91 4.78
N PRO A 151 -6.28 12.81 5.56
CA PRO A 151 -7.44 11.94 5.45
C PRO A 151 -8.76 12.72 5.53
N GLN A 152 -9.78 12.30 4.77
CA GLN A 152 -11.07 13.02 4.72
C GLN A 152 -11.71 13.18 6.11
N ALA A 153 -11.63 12.15 6.95
CA ALA A 153 -12.10 12.19 8.34
C ALA A 153 -11.34 13.24 9.18
N THR A 154 -10.03 13.32 8.98
CA THR A 154 -9.15 14.32 9.62
C THR A 154 -9.52 15.72 9.17
N GLU A 155 -9.77 15.92 7.87
CA GLU A 155 -10.19 17.20 7.30
C GLU A 155 -11.52 17.67 7.88
N LEU A 156 -12.52 16.76 7.96
CA LEU A 156 -13.81 17.06 8.55
C LEU A 156 -13.68 17.51 10.01
N ALA A 157 -12.98 16.73 10.82
CA ALA A 157 -12.77 17.06 12.24
C ALA A 157 -11.97 18.36 12.43
N TYR A 158 -10.98 18.62 11.58
CA TYR A 158 -10.24 19.87 11.57
C TYR A 158 -11.15 21.08 11.31
N ARG A 159 -12.05 21.00 10.34
CA ARG A 159 -13.04 22.06 10.04
C ARG A 159 -14.03 22.24 11.18
N LEU A 160 -14.52 21.16 11.78
CA LEU A 160 -15.44 21.20 12.90
C LEU A 160 -14.80 21.86 14.14
N ARG A 161 -13.49 21.64 14.38
CA ARG A 161 -12.73 22.39 15.40
C ARG A 161 -12.80 23.90 15.16
N GLY A 162 -12.68 24.32 13.91
CA GLY A 162 -12.83 25.74 13.53
C GLY A 162 -14.24 26.30 13.81
N CYS A 163 -15.27 25.45 13.89
CA CYS A 163 -16.63 25.78 14.28
C CYS A 163 -16.90 25.65 15.79
N GLY A 164 -15.89 25.37 16.61
CA GLY A 164 -16.02 25.28 18.06
C GLY A 164 -16.26 23.87 18.62
N VAL A 165 -16.31 22.84 17.78
CA VAL A 165 -16.42 21.43 18.22
C VAL A 165 -15.06 20.97 18.76
N LYS A 166 -15.05 20.39 19.95
CA LYS A 166 -13.81 19.93 20.61
C LYS A 166 -13.57 18.46 20.30
N PHE A 167 -12.42 18.15 19.74
CA PHE A 167 -11.92 16.79 19.57
C PHE A 167 -10.58 16.68 20.29
N ASP A 168 -10.38 15.67 21.11
CA ASP A 168 -9.10 15.42 21.78
C ASP A 168 -8.01 15.03 20.77
N LYS A 169 -8.39 14.24 19.78
CA LYS A 169 -7.53 13.80 18.66
C LYS A 169 -8.24 14.03 17.33
N LEU A 170 -7.50 13.97 16.22
CA LEU A 170 -8.09 13.97 14.89
C LEU A 170 -8.28 12.52 14.41
N PRO A 171 -9.45 12.16 13.87
CA PRO A 171 -9.70 10.82 13.35
C PRO A 171 -8.94 10.62 12.04
N LEU A 172 -8.50 9.39 11.77
CA LEU A 172 -7.81 9.01 10.54
C LEU A 172 -8.74 8.35 9.52
N ASN A 173 -9.88 7.82 9.97
CA ASN A 173 -10.86 7.15 9.11
C ASN A 173 -12.30 7.48 9.56
N ALA A 174 -13.27 7.05 8.73
CA ALA A 174 -14.68 7.33 8.96
C ALA A 174 -15.20 6.72 10.27
N GLU A 175 -14.78 5.50 10.62
CA GLU A 175 -15.20 4.80 11.84
C GLU A 175 -14.77 5.58 13.10
N GLN A 176 -13.52 6.00 13.16
CA GLN A 176 -13.01 6.85 14.24
C GLN A 176 -13.77 8.18 14.31
N CYS A 177 -14.07 8.77 13.14
CA CYS A 177 -14.80 10.03 13.07
C CYS A 177 -16.21 9.92 13.63
N VAL A 178 -16.96 8.89 13.24
CA VAL A 178 -18.31 8.62 13.75
C VAL A 178 -18.29 8.46 15.27
N LYS A 179 -17.40 7.60 15.80
CA LYS A 179 -17.29 7.38 17.25
C LYS A 179 -17.01 8.66 18.02
N MET A 180 -16.07 9.49 17.53
CA MET A 180 -15.73 10.76 18.18
C MET A 180 -16.89 11.77 18.10
N LEU A 181 -17.66 11.79 17.02
CA LEU A 181 -18.84 12.65 16.89
C LEU A 181 -19.95 12.23 17.85
N GLU A 182 -20.19 10.93 18.03
CA GLU A 182 -21.16 10.41 19.01
C GLU A 182 -20.79 10.83 20.42
N GLU A 183 -19.50 10.79 20.80
CA GLU A 183 -19.01 11.22 22.12
C GLU A 183 -19.15 12.73 22.36
N VAL A 184 -19.08 13.54 21.33
CA VAL A 184 -19.18 15.02 21.43
C VAL A 184 -20.63 15.50 21.41
N LEU A 185 -21.55 14.74 20.77
CA LEU A 185 -22.95 15.10 20.62
C LEU A 185 -23.85 14.50 21.72
N SER A 186 -23.32 13.58 22.53
CA SER A 186 -24.00 13.00 23.70
C SER A 186 -23.82 13.87 24.94
#